data_329cd68de7589073b4e29a2020516a33
#
_entry.id   329cd68de7589073b4e29a2020516a33
#
_cell.length_a   1.000
_cell.length_b   1.000
_cell.length_c   1.000
_cell.angle_alpha   90.00
_cell.angle_beta   90.00
_cell.angle_gamma   90.00
#
_symmetry.space_group_name_H-M   'P 1'
#
loop_
_entity.id
_entity.type
_entity.pdbx_description
1 polymer ?
#
loop_
_entity_poly.entity_id
_entity_poly.type
_entity_poly.pdbx_seq_one_letter_code
_entity_poly.pdbx_strand_id
1 'polypeptide(L)'
;MLKLFGQNTIMQVTILLAVMIALWAHPLIEAQPMSPALGYAPLYTPLLALNIHPTLAVIAAVILILLEGYYLNLMLTRASLTPNNNLLPALLYCTFMSIPATTLSPTLLANLVALPILNLLLLRGTSLTISSDKIFGAAALISISSMFYLPMITLLIAYLLVAVNYRLYNWRDWTMMILGLLAPYILLWGYHFATGTLLNSLTLTFESLTHFNATILPTGSLQSASNLFLAAITIWSVVALWNHLGEHPVVWQKNAITTMLPTLSGIAILFYSNILPVNLQFFAIPFALCGTQLLAIPSRQHHQQRQQWRLWYRNILFILIIIAAAIC
;
A
#
# COMPACT_ATOMS: atom_id res chain seq x y z
N MET A 1 -20.41 16.14 -4.62
CA MET A 1 -19.59 15.05 -5.18
C MET A 1 -19.74 13.72 -4.44
N LEU A 2 -19.63 13.65 -3.12
CA LEU A 2 -19.70 12.37 -2.39
C LEU A 2 -21.05 11.62 -2.44
N LYS A 3 -22.18 12.31 -2.66
CA LYS A 3 -23.47 11.65 -2.92
C LYS A 3 -23.51 10.89 -4.24
N LEU A 4 -22.61 11.22 -5.18
CA LEU A 4 -22.51 10.59 -6.50
C LEU A 4 -21.83 9.22 -6.42
N PHE A 5 -20.95 8.99 -5.42
CA PHE A 5 -20.28 7.71 -5.20
C PHE A 5 -21.18 6.61 -4.60
N GLY A 6 -22.41 6.92 -4.23
CA GLY A 6 -23.36 5.95 -3.67
C GLY A 6 -24.39 5.39 -4.65
N GLN A 7 -24.52 5.89 -5.87
CA GLN A 7 -25.69 5.60 -6.70
C GLN A 7 -25.42 5.05 -8.12
N ASN A 8 -24.28 5.33 -8.75
CA ASN A 8 -24.02 4.89 -10.14
C ASN A 8 -22.57 4.44 -10.34
N THR A 9 -22.36 3.17 -10.57
CA THR A 9 -21.03 2.57 -10.79
C THR A 9 -20.32 3.17 -12.02
N ILE A 10 -21.06 3.43 -13.11
CA ILE A 10 -20.52 4.02 -14.34
C ILE A 10 -19.97 5.43 -14.06
N MET A 11 -20.71 6.26 -13.35
CA MET A 11 -20.27 7.61 -13.02
C MET A 11 -19.05 7.63 -12.10
N GLN A 12 -18.92 6.65 -11.19
CA GLN A 12 -17.76 6.51 -10.33
C GLN A 12 -16.51 6.15 -11.15
N VAL A 13 -16.65 5.23 -12.11
CA VAL A 13 -15.54 4.83 -13.02
C VAL A 13 -15.13 6.00 -13.91
N THR A 14 -16.07 6.75 -14.47
CA THR A 14 -15.74 7.93 -15.30
C THR A 14 -15.02 9.01 -14.52
N ILE A 15 -15.40 9.26 -13.26
CA ILE A 15 -14.70 10.22 -12.37
C ILE A 15 -13.29 9.71 -12.06
N LEU A 16 -13.13 8.43 -11.73
CA LEU A 16 -11.82 7.84 -11.46
C LEU A 16 -10.89 8.00 -12.67
N LEU A 17 -11.36 7.65 -13.87
CA LEU A 17 -10.58 7.79 -15.09
C LEU A 17 -10.24 9.25 -15.40
N ALA A 18 -11.19 10.18 -15.24
CA ALA A 18 -10.95 11.60 -15.44
C ALA A 18 -9.88 12.16 -14.48
N VAL A 19 -9.92 11.77 -13.21
CA VAL A 19 -8.93 12.16 -12.21
C VAL A 19 -7.57 11.57 -12.57
N MET A 20 -7.50 10.30 -12.97
CA MET A 20 -6.24 9.67 -13.37
C MET A 20 -5.63 10.33 -14.60
N ILE A 21 -6.43 10.64 -15.62
CA ILE A 21 -5.94 11.35 -16.82
C ILE A 21 -5.41 12.73 -16.43
N ALA A 22 -6.10 13.46 -15.56
CA ALA A 22 -5.65 14.78 -15.11
C ALA A 22 -4.33 14.72 -14.34
N LEU A 23 -4.15 13.73 -13.43
CA LEU A 23 -2.93 13.58 -12.64
C LEU A 23 -1.74 13.10 -13.47
N TRP A 24 -1.97 12.28 -14.50
CA TRP A 24 -0.92 11.70 -15.32
C TRP A 24 -0.69 12.43 -16.65
N ALA A 25 -1.38 13.54 -16.89
CA ALA A 25 -1.18 14.36 -18.08
C ALA A 25 0.26 14.87 -18.20
N HIS A 26 0.83 15.42 -17.12
CA HIS A 26 2.20 15.92 -17.11
C HIS A 26 3.24 14.80 -17.26
N PRO A 27 3.23 13.68 -16.50
CA PRO A 27 4.13 12.55 -16.72
C PRO A 27 4.03 11.90 -18.11
N LEU A 28 2.87 11.98 -18.79
CA LEU A 28 2.72 11.47 -20.15
C LEU A 28 3.37 12.38 -21.20
N ILE A 29 3.37 13.71 -20.97
CA ILE A 29 4.01 14.69 -21.86
C ILE A 29 5.54 14.68 -21.66
N GLU A 30 6.00 14.67 -20.41
CA GLU A 30 7.41 14.62 -20.03
C GLU A 30 7.78 13.23 -19.50
N ALA A 31 7.64 12.21 -20.38
CA ALA A 31 7.87 10.82 -20.00
C ALA A 31 9.32 10.59 -19.57
N GLN A 32 9.49 10.15 -18.32
CA GLN A 32 10.79 9.79 -17.76
C GLN A 32 11.06 8.29 -17.91
N PRO A 33 12.34 7.88 -18.05
CA PRO A 33 12.72 6.47 -18.06
C PRO A 33 12.33 5.79 -16.74
N MET A 34 12.33 4.45 -16.75
CA MET A 34 12.05 3.65 -15.55
C MET A 34 12.96 4.07 -14.39
N SER A 35 12.40 4.12 -13.19
CA SER A 35 13.17 4.46 -12.00
C SER A 35 14.27 3.42 -11.74
N PRO A 36 15.49 3.82 -11.37
CA PRO A 36 16.54 2.88 -11.01
C PRO A 36 16.16 2.06 -9.77
N ALA A 37 16.73 0.88 -9.66
CA ALA A 37 16.58 0.06 -8.45
C ALA A 37 17.35 0.71 -7.29
N LEU A 38 16.70 0.82 -6.13
CA LEU A 38 17.32 1.26 -4.90
C LEU A 38 17.79 0.04 -4.11
N GLY A 39 19.05 -0.31 -4.26
CA GLY A 39 19.64 -1.51 -3.68
C GLY A 39 19.45 -2.76 -4.56
N TYR A 40 19.69 -3.92 -3.95
CA TYR A 40 19.60 -5.21 -4.65
C TYR A 40 18.13 -5.60 -4.90
N ALA A 41 17.72 -5.64 -6.16
CA ALA A 41 16.37 -5.95 -6.60
C ALA A 41 16.39 -7.00 -7.72
N PRO A 42 16.58 -8.30 -7.39
CA PRO A 42 16.85 -9.36 -8.37
C PRO A 42 15.73 -9.58 -9.39
N LEU A 43 14.49 -9.31 -9.05
CA LEU A 43 13.36 -9.42 -9.97
C LEU A 43 13.11 -8.15 -10.79
N TYR A 44 13.60 -7.00 -10.34
CA TYR A 44 13.43 -5.74 -11.05
C TYR A 44 14.56 -5.47 -12.05
N THR A 45 15.80 -5.86 -11.74
CA THR A 45 16.96 -5.62 -12.60
C THR A 45 16.81 -6.18 -14.02
N PRO A 46 16.27 -7.39 -14.28
CA PRO A 46 16.03 -7.87 -15.63
C PRO A 46 14.97 -7.06 -16.39
N LEU A 47 13.96 -6.52 -15.69
CA LEU A 47 12.96 -5.63 -16.29
C LEU A 47 13.58 -4.29 -16.70
N LEU A 48 14.48 -3.75 -15.89
CA LEU A 48 15.21 -2.53 -16.20
C LEU A 48 16.10 -2.71 -17.42
N ALA A 49 16.72 -3.90 -17.60
CA ALA A 49 17.55 -4.24 -18.73
C ALA A 49 16.78 -4.31 -20.08
N LEU A 50 15.45 -4.46 -20.06
CA LEU A 50 14.61 -4.42 -21.27
C LEU A 50 14.53 -3.03 -21.92
N ASN A 51 14.98 -1.99 -21.24
CA ASN A 51 15.07 -0.61 -21.74
C ASN A 51 13.76 -0.13 -22.39
N ILE A 52 12.64 -0.33 -21.68
CA ILE A 52 11.29 -0.01 -22.16
C ILE A 52 11.20 1.49 -22.46
N HIS A 53 10.56 1.83 -23.58
CA HIS A 53 10.36 3.23 -23.97
C HIS A 53 9.67 4.02 -22.86
N PRO A 54 10.11 5.25 -22.54
CA PRO A 54 9.59 6.02 -21.38
C PRO A 54 8.06 6.17 -21.37
N THR A 55 7.44 6.46 -22.50
CA THR A 55 5.98 6.59 -22.60
C THR A 55 5.24 5.28 -22.27
N LEU A 56 5.80 4.13 -22.69
CA LEU A 56 5.24 2.82 -22.35
C LEU A 56 5.38 2.51 -20.84
N ALA A 57 6.49 2.93 -20.22
CA ALA A 57 6.71 2.78 -18.80
C ALA A 57 5.68 3.60 -18.00
N VAL A 58 5.38 4.83 -18.41
CA VAL A 58 4.34 5.68 -17.80
C VAL A 58 2.95 5.05 -17.96
N ILE A 59 2.60 4.60 -19.17
CA ILE A 59 1.31 3.94 -19.43
C ILE A 59 1.16 2.67 -18.56
N ALA A 60 2.23 1.86 -18.48
CA ALA A 60 2.24 0.67 -17.63
C ALA A 60 2.03 1.02 -16.15
N ALA A 61 2.65 2.10 -15.64
CA ALA A 61 2.47 2.57 -14.28
C ALA A 61 1.01 2.97 -14.00
N VAL A 62 0.37 3.72 -14.91
CA VAL A 62 -1.06 4.10 -14.79
C VAL A 62 -1.95 2.87 -14.72
N ILE A 63 -1.75 1.91 -15.64
CA ILE A 63 -2.53 0.66 -15.65
C ILE A 63 -2.34 -0.11 -14.36
N LEU A 64 -1.11 -0.22 -13.84
CA LEU A 64 -0.82 -0.90 -12.58
C LEU A 64 -1.54 -0.25 -11.40
N ILE A 65 -1.46 1.07 -11.26
CA ILE A 65 -2.13 1.80 -10.17
C ILE A 65 -3.66 1.60 -10.24
N LEU A 66 -4.25 1.63 -11.43
CA LEU A 66 -5.68 1.36 -11.61
C LEU A 66 -6.04 -0.09 -11.22
N LEU A 67 -5.24 -1.06 -11.62
CA LEU A 67 -5.42 -2.46 -11.23
C LEU A 67 -5.29 -2.65 -9.71
N GLU A 68 -4.28 -2.06 -9.10
CA GLU A 68 -4.06 -2.10 -7.66
C GLU A 68 -5.24 -1.48 -6.89
N GLY A 69 -5.69 -0.29 -7.30
CA GLY A 69 -6.83 0.40 -6.69
C GLY A 69 -8.13 -0.39 -6.81
N TYR A 70 -8.39 -0.96 -7.99
CA TYR A 70 -9.56 -1.81 -8.21
C TYR A 70 -9.49 -3.09 -7.37
N TYR A 71 -8.32 -3.74 -7.33
CA TYR A 71 -8.10 -4.96 -6.55
C TYR A 71 -8.25 -4.70 -5.04
N LEU A 72 -7.70 -3.59 -4.56
CA LEU A 72 -7.88 -3.16 -3.16
C LEU A 72 -9.36 -2.94 -2.83
N ASN A 73 -10.09 -2.24 -3.70
CA ASN A 73 -11.53 -2.02 -3.51
C ASN A 73 -12.30 -3.34 -3.43
N LEU A 74 -11.98 -4.30 -4.30
CA LEU A 74 -12.59 -5.62 -4.30
C LEU A 74 -12.32 -6.37 -3.00
N MET A 75 -11.11 -6.26 -2.44
CA MET A 75 -10.75 -6.89 -1.17
C MET A 75 -11.50 -6.29 0.00
N LEU A 76 -11.55 -4.97 0.09
CA LEU A 76 -12.22 -4.26 1.18
C LEU A 76 -13.73 -4.55 1.19
N THR A 77 -14.35 -4.63 0.02
CA THR A 77 -15.77 -5.02 -0.09
C THR A 77 -16.00 -6.48 0.29
N ARG A 78 -15.15 -7.40 -0.15
CA ARG A 78 -15.23 -8.82 0.24
C ARG A 78 -15.01 -9.06 1.72
N ALA A 79 -14.21 -8.22 2.38
CA ALA A 79 -13.99 -8.24 3.82
C ALA A 79 -15.09 -7.49 4.61
N SER A 80 -16.13 -6.99 3.92
CA SER A 80 -17.24 -6.21 4.51
C SER A 80 -16.76 -4.94 5.24
N LEU A 81 -15.58 -4.44 4.89
CA LEU A 81 -15.04 -3.19 5.44
C LEU A 81 -15.68 -1.97 4.77
N THR A 82 -16.05 -2.08 3.51
CA THR A 82 -16.71 -1.02 2.73
C THR A 82 -18.01 -1.53 2.13
N PRO A 83 -19.02 -0.66 1.95
CA PRO A 83 -20.28 -1.07 1.32
C PRO A 83 -20.05 -1.45 -0.15
N ASN A 84 -20.91 -2.36 -0.63
CA ASN A 84 -20.93 -2.74 -2.04
C ASN A 84 -21.22 -1.52 -2.94
N ASN A 85 -20.68 -1.56 -4.16
CA ASN A 85 -20.83 -0.51 -5.17
C ASN A 85 -20.24 0.87 -4.80
N ASN A 86 -19.21 0.91 -3.97
CA ASN A 86 -18.48 2.12 -3.64
C ASN A 86 -17.03 2.02 -4.14
N LEU A 87 -16.68 2.81 -5.16
CA LEU A 87 -15.30 2.87 -5.71
C LEU A 87 -14.43 3.95 -5.02
N LEU A 88 -14.92 4.55 -3.93
CA LEU A 88 -14.17 5.55 -3.19
C LEU A 88 -12.80 5.05 -2.67
N PRO A 89 -12.65 3.81 -2.16
CA PRO A 89 -11.35 3.29 -1.79
C PRO A 89 -10.36 3.25 -2.97
N ALA A 90 -10.83 2.83 -4.14
CA ALA A 90 -10.00 2.80 -5.35
C ALA A 90 -9.55 4.20 -5.75
N LEU A 91 -10.46 5.19 -5.73
CA LEU A 91 -10.14 6.57 -6.06
C LEU A 91 -9.11 7.15 -5.09
N LEU A 92 -9.29 6.97 -3.77
CA LEU A 92 -8.36 7.46 -2.77
C LEU A 92 -6.98 6.79 -2.89
N TYR A 93 -6.97 5.49 -3.18
CA TYR A 93 -5.73 4.75 -3.40
C TYR A 93 -4.99 5.27 -4.65
N CYS A 94 -5.69 5.35 -5.78
CA CYS A 94 -5.11 5.80 -7.04
C CYS A 94 -4.60 7.24 -6.97
N THR A 95 -5.34 8.16 -6.33
CA THR A 95 -4.88 9.55 -6.14
C THR A 95 -3.65 9.60 -5.25
N PHE A 96 -3.62 8.84 -4.15
CA PHE A 96 -2.50 8.80 -3.24
C PHE A 96 -1.23 8.24 -3.91
N MET A 97 -1.35 7.16 -4.67
CA MET A 97 -0.22 6.51 -5.36
C MET A 97 0.29 7.32 -6.55
N SER A 98 -0.56 8.13 -7.20
CA SER A 98 -0.17 8.98 -8.33
C SER A 98 0.71 10.15 -7.92
N ILE A 99 0.71 10.58 -6.66
CA ILE A 99 1.51 11.71 -6.17
C ILE A 99 3.02 11.39 -6.21
N PRO A 100 3.51 10.26 -5.65
CA PRO A 100 4.93 9.92 -5.69
C PRO A 100 5.37 9.24 -6.98
N ALA A 101 4.46 8.72 -7.79
CA ALA A 101 4.77 7.90 -8.96
C ALA A 101 4.73 8.74 -10.24
N THR A 102 5.87 8.87 -10.92
CA THR A 102 5.97 9.55 -12.23
C THR A 102 6.20 8.57 -13.37
N THR A 103 6.69 7.38 -13.08
CA THR A 103 7.02 6.33 -14.06
C THR A 103 6.92 4.95 -13.40
N LEU A 104 7.15 3.90 -14.19
CA LEU A 104 7.22 2.53 -13.66
C LEU A 104 8.39 2.40 -12.68
N SER A 105 8.08 2.09 -11.43
CA SER A 105 9.03 2.00 -10.33
C SER A 105 9.05 0.59 -9.72
N PRO A 106 10.16 0.17 -9.09
CA PRO A 106 10.23 -1.12 -8.41
C PRO A 106 9.19 -1.24 -7.29
N THR A 107 8.81 -0.12 -6.71
CA THR A 107 7.83 -0.04 -5.63
C THR A 107 6.42 -0.35 -6.09
N LEU A 108 6.01 0.10 -7.28
CA LEU A 108 4.70 -0.25 -7.86
C LEU A 108 4.61 -1.76 -8.10
N LEU A 109 5.65 -2.36 -8.70
CA LEU A 109 5.66 -3.81 -8.92
C LEU A 109 5.67 -4.59 -7.60
N ALA A 110 6.44 -4.14 -6.63
CA ALA A 110 6.47 -4.75 -5.31
C ALA A 110 5.09 -4.66 -4.61
N ASN A 111 4.41 -3.52 -4.76
CA ASN A 111 3.09 -3.30 -4.17
C ASN A 111 2.01 -4.17 -4.83
N LEU A 112 2.06 -4.34 -6.15
CA LEU A 112 1.18 -5.27 -6.86
C LEU A 112 1.25 -6.69 -6.27
N VAL A 113 2.47 -7.15 -5.93
CA VAL A 113 2.69 -8.46 -5.29
C VAL A 113 2.29 -8.45 -3.81
N ALA A 114 2.44 -7.32 -3.13
CA ALA A 114 2.09 -7.19 -1.71
C ALA A 114 0.57 -7.11 -1.47
N LEU A 115 -0.21 -6.52 -2.37
CA LEU A 115 -1.66 -6.39 -2.19
C LEU A 115 -2.39 -7.72 -1.92
N PRO A 116 -2.10 -8.84 -2.61
CA PRO A 116 -2.69 -10.13 -2.30
C PRO A 116 -2.48 -10.63 -0.87
N ILE A 117 -1.46 -10.13 -0.15
CA ILE A 117 -1.23 -10.44 1.28
C ILE A 117 -2.49 -10.10 2.10
N LEU A 118 -3.06 -8.92 1.87
CA LEU A 118 -4.30 -8.51 2.52
C LEU A 118 -5.45 -9.48 2.22
N ASN A 119 -5.57 -9.94 0.98
CA ASN A 119 -6.60 -10.90 0.59
C ASN A 119 -6.49 -12.23 1.35
N LEU A 120 -5.26 -12.67 1.67
CA LEU A 120 -5.00 -13.87 2.44
C LEU A 120 -5.29 -13.68 3.94
N LEU A 121 -4.98 -12.48 4.46
CA LEU A 121 -5.07 -12.18 5.89
C LEU A 121 -6.45 -11.69 6.33
N LEU A 122 -7.26 -11.11 5.43
CA LEU A 122 -8.59 -10.63 5.77
C LEU A 122 -9.56 -11.80 6.01
N LEU A 123 -10.26 -11.74 7.14
CA LEU A 123 -11.28 -12.70 7.50
C LEU A 123 -12.53 -12.53 6.65
N ARG A 124 -13.15 -13.64 6.30
CA ARG A 124 -14.40 -13.68 5.52
C ARG A 124 -15.47 -14.46 6.26
N GLY A 125 -16.69 -13.95 6.22
CA GLY A 125 -17.82 -14.58 6.90
C GLY A 125 -17.67 -14.57 8.41
N THR A 126 -17.97 -15.70 9.05
CA THR A 126 -17.96 -15.87 10.50
C THR A 126 -16.64 -16.44 11.06
N SER A 127 -15.68 -16.77 10.20
CA SER A 127 -14.41 -17.33 10.66
C SER A 127 -13.57 -16.28 11.40
N LEU A 128 -13.05 -16.65 12.58
CA LEU A 128 -12.18 -15.79 13.40
C LEU A 128 -10.70 -16.19 13.31
N THR A 129 -10.38 -17.23 12.53
CA THR A 129 -9.04 -17.82 12.40
C THR A 129 -8.59 -17.83 10.95
N ILE A 130 -7.29 -17.72 10.74
CA ILE A 130 -6.63 -17.83 9.43
C ILE A 130 -6.05 -19.25 9.32
N SER A 131 -6.16 -19.89 8.16
CA SER A 131 -5.54 -21.21 7.89
C SER A 131 -4.03 -21.09 7.71
N SER A 132 -3.28 -22.11 8.09
CA SER A 132 -1.80 -22.15 7.98
C SER A 132 -1.31 -21.94 6.53
N ASP A 133 -2.08 -22.39 5.53
CA ASP A 133 -1.75 -22.19 4.10
C ASP A 133 -1.73 -20.70 3.72
N LYS A 134 -2.67 -19.92 4.26
CA LYS A 134 -2.74 -18.47 4.02
C LYS A 134 -1.58 -17.75 4.71
N ILE A 135 -1.14 -18.25 5.87
CA ILE A 135 0.02 -17.73 6.59
C ILE A 135 1.27 -17.94 5.76
N PHE A 136 1.50 -19.16 5.25
CA PHE A 136 2.60 -19.45 4.34
C PHE A 136 2.56 -18.56 3.08
N GLY A 137 1.40 -18.49 2.42
CA GLY A 137 1.22 -17.68 1.21
C GLY A 137 1.48 -16.19 1.42
N ALA A 138 1.02 -15.62 2.54
CA ALA A 138 1.27 -14.22 2.89
C ALA A 138 2.78 -13.95 3.11
N ALA A 139 3.48 -14.82 3.83
CA ALA A 139 4.91 -14.71 4.06
C ALA A 139 5.71 -14.85 2.75
N ALA A 140 5.33 -15.78 1.87
CA ALA A 140 5.95 -15.94 0.54
C ALA A 140 5.76 -14.69 -0.34
N LEU A 141 4.59 -14.07 -0.30
CA LEU A 141 4.34 -12.82 -1.04
C LEU A 141 5.15 -11.64 -0.49
N ILE A 142 5.37 -11.55 0.83
CA ILE A 142 6.28 -10.54 1.42
C ILE A 142 7.70 -10.75 0.87
N SER A 143 8.17 -12.00 0.84
CA SER A 143 9.48 -12.36 0.33
C SER A 143 9.63 -12.00 -1.17
N ILE A 144 8.66 -12.36 -2.01
CA ILE A 144 8.67 -12.02 -3.44
C ILE A 144 8.61 -10.51 -3.65
N SER A 145 7.77 -9.80 -2.89
CA SER A 145 7.66 -8.35 -2.95
C SER A 145 9.00 -7.67 -2.60
N SER A 146 9.73 -8.19 -1.60
CA SER A 146 11.04 -7.69 -1.22
C SER A 146 12.12 -7.92 -2.29
N MET A 147 11.94 -8.87 -3.20
CA MET A 147 12.83 -9.08 -4.35
C MET A 147 12.66 -8.02 -5.46
N PHE A 148 11.51 -7.36 -5.53
CA PHE A 148 11.32 -6.17 -6.38
C PHE A 148 11.85 -4.91 -5.71
N TYR A 149 11.58 -4.77 -4.41
CA TYR A 149 11.97 -3.62 -3.60
C TYR A 149 12.26 -4.06 -2.17
N LEU A 150 13.53 -4.10 -1.82
CA LEU A 150 14.01 -4.70 -0.57
C LEU A 150 13.34 -4.15 0.71
N PRO A 151 13.05 -2.84 0.84
CA PRO A 151 12.35 -2.31 2.02
C PRO A 151 10.97 -2.92 2.29
N MET A 152 10.34 -3.61 1.31
CA MET A 152 9.09 -4.37 1.53
C MET A 152 9.21 -5.45 2.61
N ILE A 153 10.42 -5.88 2.94
CA ILE A 153 10.65 -6.84 4.03
C ILE A 153 10.13 -6.30 5.38
N THR A 154 10.03 -4.97 5.54
CA THR A 154 9.45 -4.35 6.75
C THR A 154 7.94 -4.65 6.92
N LEU A 155 7.23 -5.07 5.85
CA LEU A 155 5.88 -5.62 5.97
C LEU A 155 5.81 -6.84 6.90
N LEU A 156 6.96 -7.49 7.15
CA LEU A 156 7.05 -8.55 8.15
C LEU A 156 6.64 -8.06 9.53
N ILE A 157 6.96 -6.81 9.90
CA ILE A 157 6.56 -6.21 11.18
C ILE A 157 5.02 -6.15 11.26
N ALA A 158 4.37 -5.62 10.22
CA ALA A 158 2.91 -5.59 10.15
C ALA A 158 2.32 -6.99 10.19
N TYR A 159 2.95 -7.95 9.50
CA TYR A 159 2.50 -9.33 9.46
C TYR A 159 2.61 -10.03 10.83
N LEU A 160 3.69 -9.82 11.57
CA LEU A 160 3.85 -10.31 12.94
C LEU A 160 2.76 -9.77 13.88
N LEU A 161 2.43 -8.48 13.74
CA LEU A 161 1.35 -7.87 14.50
C LEU A 161 -0.03 -8.41 14.11
N VAL A 162 -0.24 -8.74 12.84
CA VAL A 162 -1.43 -9.47 12.39
C VAL A 162 -1.52 -10.83 13.05
N ALA A 163 -0.42 -11.58 13.15
CA ALA A 163 -0.38 -12.87 13.83
C ALA A 163 -0.83 -12.75 15.30
N VAL A 164 -0.38 -11.70 15.99
CA VAL A 164 -0.83 -11.40 17.37
C VAL A 164 -2.32 -11.04 17.40
N ASN A 165 -2.81 -10.21 16.48
CA ASN A 165 -4.22 -9.81 16.39
C ASN A 165 -5.17 -11.01 16.21
N TYR A 166 -4.75 -12.01 15.45
CA TYR A 166 -5.49 -13.24 15.22
C TYR A 166 -5.20 -14.35 16.25
N ARG A 167 -4.33 -14.10 17.23
CA ARG A 167 -3.93 -15.06 18.28
C ARG A 167 -3.36 -16.35 17.70
N LEU A 168 -2.48 -16.24 16.71
CA LEU A 168 -1.77 -17.36 16.11
C LEU A 168 -0.62 -17.79 17.02
N TYR A 169 -0.90 -18.63 18.02
CA TYR A 169 0.09 -19.07 19.02
C TYR A 169 0.64 -20.47 18.74
N ASN A 170 0.15 -21.16 17.70
CA ASN A 170 0.61 -22.49 17.36
C ASN A 170 2.01 -22.43 16.73
N TRP A 171 2.92 -23.28 17.20
CA TRP A 171 4.26 -23.36 16.63
C TRP A 171 4.27 -23.70 15.14
N ARG A 172 3.26 -24.46 14.67
CA ARG A 172 3.03 -24.78 13.27
C ARG A 172 2.84 -23.52 12.40
N ASP A 173 2.10 -22.53 12.88
CA ASP A 173 1.85 -21.29 12.15
C ASP A 173 3.13 -20.47 12.01
N TRP A 174 3.96 -20.44 13.05
CA TRP A 174 5.29 -19.81 13.03
C TRP A 174 6.25 -20.49 12.06
N THR A 175 6.28 -21.83 12.03
CA THR A 175 7.11 -22.56 11.07
C THR A 175 6.65 -22.31 9.63
N MET A 176 5.33 -22.29 9.35
CA MET A 176 4.80 -21.96 8.04
C MET A 176 5.14 -20.53 7.61
N MET A 177 5.15 -19.57 8.54
CA MET A 177 5.59 -18.20 8.26
C MET A 177 7.08 -18.15 7.86
N ILE A 178 7.95 -18.79 8.62
CA ILE A 178 9.39 -18.83 8.33
C ILE A 178 9.65 -19.54 7.00
N LEU A 179 9.02 -20.68 6.75
CA LEU A 179 9.17 -21.43 5.51
C LEU A 179 8.67 -20.62 4.31
N GLY A 180 7.52 -19.92 4.45
CA GLY A 180 7.01 -19.02 3.42
C GLY A 180 7.98 -17.90 3.08
N LEU A 181 8.63 -17.33 4.08
CA LEU A 181 9.59 -16.24 3.90
C LEU A 181 10.89 -16.72 3.25
N LEU A 182 11.36 -17.89 3.62
CA LEU A 182 12.61 -18.45 3.09
C LEU A 182 12.46 -19.07 1.70
N ALA A 183 11.30 -19.68 1.37
CA ALA A 183 11.13 -20.43 0.14
C ALA A 183 11.49 -19.66 -1.14
N PRO A 184 11.01 -18.43 -1.38
CA PRO A 184 11.40 -17.67 -2.57
C PRO A 184 12.89 -17.33 -2.60
N TYR A 185 13.50 -16.98 -1.46
CA TYR A 185 14.94 -16.70 -1.38
C TYR A 185 15.78 -17.94 -1.63
N ILE A 186 15.37 -19.11 -1.16
CA ILE A 186 16.06 -20.38 -1.43
C ILE A 186 16.03 -20.67 -2.94
N LEU A 187 14.92 -20.43 -3.62
CA LEU A 187 14.81 -20.59 -5.09
C LEU A 187 15.73 -19.60 -5.82
N LEU A 188 15.77 -18.33 -5.39
CA LEU A 188 16.66 -17.32 -5.96
C LEU A 188 18.14 -17.71 -5.79
N TRP A 189 18.54 -18.09 -4.57
CA TRP A 189 19.91 -18.49 -4.30
C TRP A 189 20.28 -19.82 -4.98
N GLY A 190 19.32 -20.74 -5.15
CA GLY A 190 19.49 -21.95 -5.96
C GLY A 190 19.82 -21.62 -7.42
N TYR A 191 19.13 -20.64 -8.01
CA TYR A 191 19.43 -20.14 -9.34
C TYR A 191 20.86 -19.52 -9.41
N HIS A 192 21.21 -18.67 -8.45
CA HIS A 192 22.53 -18.05 -8.38
C HIS A 192 23.65 -19.06 -8.11
N PHE A 193 23.36 -20.15 -7.41
CA PHE A 193 24.29 -21.27 -7.23
C PHE A 193 24.55 -21.96 -8.57
N ALA A 194 23.52 -22.25 -9.33
CA ALA A 194 23.65 -22.89 -10.64
C ALA A 194 24.42 -22.01 -11.67
N THR A 195 24.32 -20.69 -11.54
CA THR A 195 25.04 -19.72 -12.40
C THR A 195 26.43 -19.34 -11.87
N GLY A 196 26.86 -19.87 -10.72
CA GLY A 196 28.15 -19.55 -10.11
C GLY A 196 28.25 -18.15 -9.48
N THR A 197 27.12 -17.42 -9.32
CA THR A 197 27.07 -16.04 -8.83
C THR A 197 26.53 -15.92 -7.39
N LEU A 198 26.47 -17.04 -6.65
CA LEU A 198 25.84 -17.10 -5.33
C LEU A 198 26.47 -16.12 -4.32
N LEU A 199 27.80 -16.09 -4.20
CA LEU A 199 28.50 -15.23 -3.23
C LEU A 199 28.22 -13.76 -3.49
N ASN A 200 28.24 -13.34 -4.76
CA ASN A 200 27.94 -11.96 -5.13
C ASN A 200 26.47 -11.58 -4.82
N SER A 201 25.53 -12.48 -5.08
CA SER A 201 24.11 -12.29 -4.73
C SER A 201 23.90 -12.16 -3.21
N LEU A 202 24.57 -12.98 -2.42
CA LEU A 202 24.50 -12.92 -0.96
C LEU A 202 25.08 -11.61 -0.42
N THR A 203 26.29 -11.24 -0.86
CA THR A 203 26.93 -9.98 -0.42
C THR A 203 26.09 -8.77 -0.75
N LEU A 204 25.56 -8.67 -1.98
CA LEU A 204 24.66 -7.57 -2.39
C LEU A 204 23.38 -7.52 -1.57
N THR A 205 22.80 -8.67 -1.22
CA THR A 205 21.59 -8.72 -0.37
C THR A 205 21.91 -8.20 1.03
N PHE A 206 23.03 -8.66 1.65
CA PHE A 206 23.42 -8.21 2.98
C PHE A 206 23.84 -6.74 3.01
N GLU A 207 24.61 -6.28 2.04
CA GLU A 207 24.98 -4.87 1.91
C GLU A 207 23.75 -3.99 1.79
N SER A 208 22.76 -4.36 0.98
CA SER A 208 21.51 -3.61 0.81
C SER A 208 20.66 -3.57 2.09
N LEU A 209 20.75 -4.60 2.95
CA LEU A 209 20.08 -4.62 4.26
C LEU A 209 20.80 -3.78 5.31
N THR A 210 22.13 -3.64 5.21
CA THR A 210 22.95 -2.94 6.21
C THR A 210 23.16 -1.47 5.90
N HIS A 211 22.92 -1.02 4.65
CA HIS A 211 23.00 0.40 4.30
C HIS A 211 21.86 1.21 4.91
N PHE A 212 22.03 1.49 6.20
CA PHE A 212 21.15 2.33 7.00
C PHE A 212 21.56 3.79 6.85
N ASN A 213 21.00 4.49 5.90
CA ASN A 213 21.20 5.95 5.79
C ASN A 213 20.13 6.68 6.63
N ALA A 214 20.46 6.89 7.91
CA ALA A 214 19.58 7.55 8.88
C ALA A 214 19.59 9.08 8.76
N THR A 215 19.40 9.65 7.59
CA THR A 215 19.10 11.08 7.47
C THR A 215 17.58 11.27 7.52
N ILE A 216 17.11 11.55 8.72
CA ILE A 216 15.69 11.56 9.09
C ILE A 216 14.93 12.76 8.49
N LEU A 217 15.59 13.76 7.95
CA LEU A 217 14.95 14.97 7.44
C LEU A 217 15.27 15.19 5.96
N PRO A 218 14.24 15.31 5.12
CA PRO A 218 14.43 15.70 3.72
C PRO A 218 14.94 17.13 3.65
N THR A 219 16.07 17.32 2.99
CA THR A 219 16.62 18.63 2.72
C THR A 219 15.73 19.37 1.71
N GLY A 220 14.85 20.22 2.22
CA GLY A 220 14.41 21.45 1.56
C GLY A 220 13.61 21.41 0.24
N SER A 221 13.16 20.25 -0.27
CA SER A 221 12.31 20.24 -1.46
C SER A 221 10.81 20.27 -1.09
N LEU A 222 10.03 21.04 -1.85
CA LEU A 222 8.57 21.16 -1.70
C LEU A 222 7.90 19.76 -1.73
N GLN A 223 8.42 18.86 -2.55
CA GLN A 223 7.98 17.47 -2.69
C GLN A 223 8.20 16.63 -1.43
N SER A 224 9.25 16.88 -0.67
CA SER A 224 9.47 16.21 0.61
C SER A 224 8.49 16.64 1.68
N ALA A 225 8.11 17.92 1.69
CA ALA A 225 7.11 18.46 2.60
C ALA A 225 5.70 17.87 2.30
N SER A 226 5.32 17.75 1.02
CA SER A 226 4.05 17.12 0.61
C SER A 226 3.97 15.65 1.04
N ASN A 227 5.06 14.90 0.91
CA ASN A 227 5.13 13.50 1.28
C ASN A 227 5.01 13.28 2.80
N LEU A 228 5.68 14.11 3.61
CA LEU A 228 5.52 14.10 5.07
C LEU A 228 4.10 14.44 5.49
N PHE A 229 3.49 15.39 4.81
CA PHE A 229 2.12 15.79 5.06
C PHE A 229 1.12 14.65 4.76
N LEU A 230 1.30 13.92 3.66
CA LEU A 230 0.48 12.75 3.33
C LEU A 230 0.63 11.63 4.37
N ALA A 231 1.86 11.37 4.82
CA ALA A 231 2.10 10.42 5.89
C ALA A 231 1.41 10.85 7.20
N ALA A 232 1.51 12.14 7.56
CA ALA A 232 0.87 12.68 8.75
C ALA A 232 -0.68 12.57 8.70
N ILE A 233 -1.30 12.89 7.54
CA ILE A 233 -2.75 12.73 7.35
C ILE A 233 -3.15 11.25 7.48
N THR A 234 -2.36 10.35 6.95
CA THR A 234 -2.65 8.91 7.04
C THR A 234 -2.59 8.44 8.49
N ILE A 235 -1.56 8.80 9.22
CA ILE A 235 -1.42 8.46 10.65
C ILE A 235 -2.61 9.04 11.44
N TRP A 236 -2.97 10.29 11.18
CA TRP A 236 -4.12 10.91 11.84
C TRP A 236 -5.44 10.20 11.50
N SER A 237 -5.66 9.81 10.24
CA SER A 237 -6.85 9.08 9.82
C SER A 237 -6.95 7.69 10.49
N VAL A 238 -5.81 7.02 10.68
CA VAL A 238 -5.72 5.74 11.42
C VAL A 238 -6.10 5.94 12.88
N VAL A 239 -5.55 6.95 13.54
CA VAL A 239 -5.89 7.29 14.95
C VAL A 239 -7.37 7.65 15.08
N ALA A 240 -7.92 8.43 14.14
CA ALA A 240 -9.34 8.78 14.14
C ALA A 240 -10.25 7.56 14.01
N LEU A 241 -9.92 6.62 13.12
CA LEU A 241 -10.70 5.39 12.96
C LEU A 241 -10.53 4.44 14.16
N TRP A 242 -9.34 4.40 14.76
CA TRP A 242 -9.07 3.59 15.96
C TRP A 242 -10.04 3.90 17.10
N ASN A 243 -10.36 5.16 17.31
CA ASN A 243 -11.31 5.60 18.35
C ASN A 243 -12.76 5.14 18.09
N HIS A 244 -13.10 4.72 16.88
CA HIS A 244 -14.44 4.24 16.51
C HIS A 244 -14.49 2.72 16.27
N LEU A 245 -13.39 1.98 16.44
CA LEU A 245 -13.37 0.53 16.23
C LEU A 245 -14.38 -0.22 17.09
N GLY A 246 -14.57 0.22 18.34
CA GLY A 246 -15.46 -0.45 19.30
C GLY A 246 -16.95 -0.46 18.91
N GLU A 247 -17.35 0.37 17.95
CA GLU A 247 -18.75 0.47 17.50
C GLU A 247 -19.10 -0.63 16.45
N HIS A 248 -18.12 -1.41 16.00
CA HIS A 248 -18.26 -2.38 14.91
C HIS A 248 -18.16 -3.84 15.39
N PRO A 249 -18.68 -4.82 14.62
CA PRO A 249 -18.52 -6.25 14.91
C PRO A 249 -17.06 -6.68 15.00
N VAL A 250 -16.75 -7.73 15.80
CA VAL A 250 -15.38 -8.21 16.07
C VAL A 250 -14.61 -8.56 14.78
N VAL A 251 -15.26 -9.20 13.79
CA VAL A 251 -14.64 -9.54 12.48
C VAL A 251 -14.23 -8.27 11.76
N TRP A 252 -15.10 -7.27 11.73
CA TRP A 252 -14.82 -5.98 11.13
C TRP A 252 -13.64 -5.28 11.81
N GLN A 253 -13.62 -5.27 13.17
CA GLN A 253 -12.52 -4.69 13.94
C GLN A 253 -11.18 -5.34 13.60
N LYS A 254 -11.12 -6.67 13.58
CA LYS A 254 -9.90 -7.42 13.25
C LYS A 254 -9.43 -7.13 11.83
N ASN A 255 -10.34 -7.10 10.86
CA ASN A 255 -10.02 -6.77 9.48
C ASN A 255 -9.54 -5.31 9.32
N ALA A 256 -10.19 -4.37 10.01
CA ALA A 256 -9.78 -2.96 10.00
C ALA A 256 -8.37 -2.80 10.60
N ILE A 257 -8.08 -3.42 11.75
CA ILE A 257 -6.74 -3.42 12.35
C ILE A 257 -5.73 -3.99 11.36
N THR A 258 -6.01 -5.13 10.71
CA THR A 258 -5.12 -5.75 9.73
C THR A 258 -4.77 -4.82 8.57
N THR A 259 -5.73 -4.02 8.09
CA THR A 259 -5.49 -3.04 7.01
C THR A 259 -4.76 -1.78 7.47
N MET A 260 -4.79 -1.47 8.77
CA MET A 260 -4.05 -0.34 9.34
C MET A 260 -2.59 -0.66 9.66
N LEU A 261 -2.26 -1.92 9.93
CA LEU A 261 -0.92 -2.33 10.36
C LEU A 261 0.21 -2.01 9.36
N PRO A 262 0.01 -1.97 8.03
CA PRO A 262 1.05 -1.49 7.10
C PRO A 262 1.55 -0.06 7.38
N THR A 263 0.79 0.79 8.09
CA THR A 263 1.30 2.10 8.52
C THR A 263 2.52 1.99 9.43
N LEU A 264 2.56 0.96 10.28
CA LEU A 264 3.70 0.74 11.17
C LEU A 264 4.95 0.33 10.40
N SER A 265 4.81 -0.49 9.34
CA SER A 265 5.91 -0.79 8.44
C SER A 265 6.36 0.46 7.67
N GLY A 266 5.42 1.29 7.23
CA GLY A 266 5.70 2.60 6.62
C GLY A 266 6.50 3.51 7.55
N ILE A 267 6.12 3.61 8.82
CA ILE A 267 6.86 4.38 9.83
C ILE A 267 8.27 3.80 10.02
N ALA A 268 8.41 2.47 10.12
CA ALA A 268 9.71 1.83 10.25
C ALA A 268 10.63 2.13 9.05
N ILE A 269 10.09 2.19 7.84
CA ILE A 269 10.85 2.54 6.64
C ILE A 269 11.28 4.01 6.63
N LEU A 270 10.49 4.93 7.19
CA LEU A 270 10.91 6.33 7.31
C LEU A 270 12.23 6.48 8.09
N PHE A 271 12.51 5.54 8.99
CA PHE A 271 13.79 5.47 9.70
C PHE A 271 14.89 4.72 8.91
N TYR A 272 14.51 3.90 7.92
CA TYR A 272 15.43 3.07 7.16
C TYR A 272 15.97 3.74 5.89
N SER A 273 15.21 4.60 5.23
CA SER A 273 15.63 5.18 3.95
C SER A 273 15.28 6.66 3.84
N ASN A 274 16.22 7.45 3.28
CA ASN A 274 16.05 8.87 3.00
C ASN A 274 15.07 9.17 1.87
N ILE A 275 14.51 8.16 1.20
CA ILE A 275 13.74 8.33 -0.02
C ILE A 275 12.26 8.29 0.32
N LEU A 276 11.76 9.43 0.79
CA LEU A 276 10.38 9.64 1.17
C LEU A 276 9.33 9.33 0.08
N PRO A 277 9.47 9.76 -1.20
CA PRO A 277 8.39 9.59 -2.15
C PRO A 277 8.07 8.11 -2.41
N VAL A 278 9.07 7.28 -2.45
CA VAL A 278 8.93 5.84 -2.77
C VAL A 278 8.26 5.06 -1.65
N ASN A 279 8.41 5.50 -0.40
CA ASN A 279 7.90 4.76 0.77
C ASN A 279 6.47 5.12 1.15
N LEU A 280 5.86 6.11 0.52
CA LEU A 280 4.47 6.50 0.76
C LEU A 280 3.46 5.40 0.45
N GLN A 281 3.80 4.45 -0.40
CA GLN A 281 2.93 3.33 -0.75
C GLN A 281 2.42 2.52 0.46
N PHE A 282 3.22 2.42 1.54
CA PHE A 282 2.80 1.73 2.76
C PHE A 282 1.64 2.44 3.48
N PHE A 283 1.48 3.72 3.22
CA PHE A 283 0.39 4.52 3.77
C PHE A 283 -0.84 4.54 2.87
N ALA A 284 -0.74 4.14 1.60
CA ALA A 284 -1.82 4.20 0.63
C ALA A 284 -3.01 3.31 1.00
N ILE A 285 -2.76 2.09 1.45
CA ILE A 285 -3.80 1.11 1.84
C ILE A 285 -4.58 1.59 3.07
N PRO A 286 -3.92 1.91 4.21
CA PRO A 286 -4.62 2.44 5.38
C PRO A 286 -5.30 3.76 5.10
N PHE A 287 -4.70 4.63 4.29
CA PHE A 287 -5.34 5.88 3.87
C PHE A 287 -6.63 5.64 3.09
N ALA A 288 -6.62 4.72 2.13
CA ALA A 288 -7.80 4.38 1.35
C ALA A 288 -8.95 3.85 2.23
N LEU A 289 -8.65 2.95 3.19
CA LEU A 289 -9.65 2.45 4.13
C LEU A 289 -10.16 3.54 5.07
N CYS A 290 -9.26 4.20 5.79
CA CYS A 290 -9.63 5.19 6.81
C CYS A 290 -10.35 6.38 6.16
N GLY A 291 -9.87 6.83 5.00
CA GLY A 291 -10.51 7.89 4.22
C GLY A 291 -11.93 7.52 3.80
N THR A 292 -12.16 6.29 3.33
CA THR A 292 -13.52 5.84 2.96
C THR A 292 -14.45 5.76 4.15
N GLN A 293 -13.98 5.26 5.30
CA GLN A 293 -14.79 5.18 6.51
C GLN A 293 -15.14 6.56 7.07
N LEU A 294 -14.20 7.49 7.03
CA LEU A 294 -14.43 8.87 7.45
C LEU A 294 -15.33 9.65 6.47
N LEU A 295 -15.27 9.33 5.18
CA LEU A 295 -16.08 9.95 4.13
C LEU A 295 -17.46 9.30 3.98
N ALA A 296 -17.60 7.99 4.21
CA ALA A 296 -18.82 7.20 4.04
C ALA A 296 -19.71 7.20 5.29
N ILE A 297 -20.07 8.35 5.82
CA ILE A 297 -20.87 8.44 7.04
C ILE A 297 -22.31 8.02 6.77
N PRO A 298 -22.86 7.04 7.53
CA PRO A 298 -24.28 6.78 7.52
C PRO A 298 -25.04 7.96 8.16
N SER A 299 -26.01 8.47 7.44
CA SER A 299 -26.93 9.51 7.89
C SER A 299 -28.00 8.96 8.83
N ARG A 300 -27.64 8.31 9.95
CA ARG A 300 -28.63 7.90 10.95
C ARG A 300 -28.19 8.28 12.35
N GLN A 301 -28.92 9.29 12.84
CA GLN A 301 -29.31 9.60 14.23
C GLN A 301 -28.23 9.65 15.31
N HIS A 302 -28.13 10.81 15.85
CA HIS A 302 -27.73 11.37 17.12
C HIS A 302 -26.50 12.32 17.10
N HIS A 303 -26.80 13.58 17.50
CA HIS A 303 -25.91 14.71 17.76
C HIS A 303 -25.48 15.57 16.57
N GLN A 304 -26.23 16.64 16.34
CA GLN A 304 -25.98 17.71 15.35
C GLN A 304 -24.56 18.34 15.43
N GLN A 305 -23.98 18.43 16.63
CA GLN A 305 -22.64 18.98 16.80
C GLN A 305 -21.51 18.06 16.27
N ARG A 306 -21.62 16.74 16.46
CA ARG A 306 -20.64 15.77 15.88
C ARG A 306 -20.73 15.69 14.36
N GLN A 307 -21.89 16.00 13.79
CA GLN A 307 -22.11 15.99 12.35
C GLN A 307 -21.39 17.16 11.65
N GLN A 308 -21.30 18.33 12.25
CA GLN A 308 -20.58 19.48 11.68
C GLN A 308 -19.06 19.26 11.63
N TRP A 309 -18.44 18.71 12.68
CA TRP A 309 -17.01 18.41 12.70
C TRP A 309 -16.63 17.36 11.64
N ARG A 310 -17.48 16.35 11.43
CA ARG A 310 -17.28 15.32 10.40
C ARG A 310 -17.42 15.88 8.98
N LEU A 311 -18.35 16.80 8.74
CA LEU A 311 -18.49 17.49 7.45
C LEU A 311 -17.29 18.38 7.15
N TRP A 312 -16.78 19.07 8.18
CA TRP A 312 -15.60 19.92 8.08
C TRP A 312 -14.35 19.09 7.75
N TYR A 313 -14.13 18.03 8.48
CA TYR A 313 -13.05 17.07 8.25
C TYR A 313 -13.07 16.50 6.83
N ARG A 314 -14.24 16.11 6.36
CA ARG A 314 -14.46 15.58 5.01
C ARG A 314 -14.06 16.58 3.92
N ASN A 315 -14.44 17.84 4.05
CA ASN A 315 -14.12 18.88 3.07
C ASN A 315 -12.62 19.23 3.12
N ILE A 316 -12.03 19.30 4.29
CA ILE A 316 -10.57 19.52 4.46
C ILE A 316 -9.78 18.39 3.82
N LEU A 317 -10.09 17.13 4.11
CA LEU A 317 -9.38 15.99 3.57
C LEU A 317 -9.45 15.97 2.03
N PHE A 318 -10.59 16.29 1.45
CA PHE A 318 -10.78 16.36 0.00
C PHE A 318 -10.01 17.54 -0.63
N ILE A 319 -10.03 18.72 0.01
CA ILE A 319 -9.25 19.89 -0.43
C ILE A 319 -7.76 19.61 -0.32
N LEU A 320 -7.31 18.96 0.74
CA LEU A 320 -5.91 18.62 0.95
C LEU A 320 -5.38 17.61 -0.09
N ILE A 321 -6.21 16.62 -0.49
CA ILE A 321 -5.85 15.69 -1.57
C ILE A 321 -5.72 16.45 -2.89
N ILE A 322 -6.63 17.37 -3.20
CA ILE A 322 -6.56 18.19 -4.42
C ILE A 322 -5.33 19.09 -4.40
N ILE A 323 -5.03 19.74 -3.27
CA ILE A 323 -3.84 20.60 -3.13
C ILE A 323 -2.56 19.76 -3.28
N ALA A 324 -2.47 18.59 -2.63
CA ALA A 324 -1.33 17.70 -2.78
C ALA A 324 -1.15 17.23 -4.23
N ALA A 325 -2.25 16.93 -4.92
CA ALA A 325 -2.23 16.57 -6.35
C ALA A 325 -1.89 17.75 -7.29
N ALA A 326 -2.15 18.99 -6.88
CA ALA A 326 -1.83 20.18 -7.67
C ALA A 326 -0.39 20.70 -7.46
N ILE A 327 0.28 20.28 -6.38
CA ILE A 327 1.67 20.65 -6.05
C ILE A 327 2.68 19.66 -6.68
N CYS A 328 2.25 18.46 -7.02
CA CYS A 328 3.02 17.47 -7.76
C CYS A 328 2.86 17.61 -9.26
#